data_d1a027cb516d8eacd0f0958e0e9be351
#
_entry.id   d1a027cb516d8eacd0f0958e0e9be351
#
_cell.length_a   1.000
_cell.length_b   1.000
_cell.length_c   1.000
_cell.angle_alpha   90.00
_cell.angle_beta   90.00
_cell.angle_gamma   90.00
#
_symmetry.space_group_name_H-M   'P 1'
#
loop_
_entity.id
_entity.type
_entity.pdbx_description
1 polymer ?
#
loop_
_entity_poly.entity_id
_entity_poly.type
_entity_poly.pdbx_seq_one_letter_code
_entity_poly.pdbx_strand_id
1 'polypeptide(L)'
;MSVKIDNYNDAVHRNGVIACLKRNYAWMNSVTDSQLYEWAKPFLTYSWKHANVEENIPCLHGQVILNDDDDVVGYLGYIYSKKVINGKSLRYMTPTTWAIDEGYRVYLFKAFKLALRDIDLAADFTARESVEEMLIKVFKFRYSNKLLCKFFPVPYIHKTNIILDKVNISSEITEPLIRNEYEDHNEYNIQCVKISCLNNQKKFYVLYRLIKRKTKNIVKLPWIEILKVSDVALFSEYAHEIIWKLQFMEVALLQCDRNFFSKKEIKHPLYKNSEVKRLFLNKTMYEFIPDFLYSEMAMLQEKL
;
A
#
# COMPACT_ATOMS: atom_id res chain seq x y z
N MET A 1 7.26 28.06 23.79
CA MET A 1 6.73 27.74 22.43
C MET A 1 5.40 27.07 22.59
N SER A 2 4.35 27.70 22.17
CA SER A 2 3.03 27.09 22.03
C SER A 2 3.02 26.34 20.68
N VAL A 3 2.35 25.18 20.65
CA VAL A 3 2.25 24.38 19.43
C VAL A 3 0.82 23.89 19.31
N LYS A 4 0.23 24.10 18.14
CA LYS A 4 -1.09 23.59 17.79
C LYS A 4 -0.96 22.36 16.90
N ILE A 5 -1.69 21.29 17.20
CA ILE A 5 -1.87 20.15 16.30
C ILE A 5 -3.25 20.31 15.66
N ASP A 6 -3.28 20.40 14.34
CA ASP A 6 -4.51 20.57 13.58
C ASP A 6 -4.66 19.46 12.53
N ASN A 7 -5.87 19.28 12.03
CA ASN A 7 -6.11 18.34 10.93
C ASN A 7 -5.64 18.97 9.63
N TYR A 8 -5.04 18.15 8.77
CA TYR A 8 -4.64 18.61 7.45
C TYR A 8 -5.89 19.04 6.64
N ASN A 9 -5.79 20.22 6.06
CA ASN A 9 -6.74 20.76 5.08
C ASN A 9 -5.94 21.23 3.87
N ASP A 10 -6.18 20.65 2.70
CA ASP A 10 -5.41 20.93 1.49
C ASP A 10 -5.45 22.41 1.09
N ALA A 11 -6.61 23.05 1.19
CA ALA A 11 -6.76 24.47 0.82
C ALA A 11 -5.96 25.42 1.72
N VAL A 12 -5.73 25.04 2.99
CA VAL A 12 -5.07 25.90 3.99
C VAL A 12 -3.59 25.53 4.15
N HIS A 13 -3.29 24.23 4.25
CA HIS A 13 -1.99 23.75 4.72
C HIS A 13 -1.05 23.27 3.61
N ARG A 14 -1.53 23.14 2.36
CA ARG A 14 -0.77 22.59 1.22
C ARG A 14 0.64 23.16 1.11
N ASN A 15 0.74 24.49 0.99
CA ASN A 15 2.02 25.16 0.77
C ASN A 15 2.98 24.97 1.96
N GLY A 16 2.47 25.06 3.18
CA GLY A 16 3.24 24.82 4.39
C GLY A 16 3.73 23.38 4.50
N VAL A 17 2.89 22.41 4.15
CA VAL A 17 3.26 20.98 4.11
C VAL A 17 4.35 20.74 3.07
N ILE A 18 4.20 21.25 1.85
CA ILE A 18 5.23 21.12 0.80
C ILE A 18 6.56 21.72 1.25
N ALA A 19 6.54 22.91 1.86
CA ALA A 19 7.74 23.55 2.41
C ALA A 19 8.36 22.70 3.54
N CYS A 20 7.56 22.17 4.46
CA CYS A 20 8.00 21.28 5.53
C CYS A 20 8.63 19.99 4.97
N LEU A 21 8.04 19.36 3.97
CA LEU A 21 8.59 18.19 3.29
C LEU A 21 9.97 18.50 2.69
N LYS A 22 10.13 19.62 1.99
CA LYS A 22 11.42 20.03 1.41
C LYS A 22 12.50 20.23 2.48
N ARG A 23 12.18 20.88 3.59
CA ARG A 23 13.15 21.07 4.69
C ARG A 23 13.63 19.75 5.28
N ASN A 24 12.77 18.75 5.32
CA ASN A 24 13.05 17.47 5.99
C ASN A 24 13.57 16.36 5.07
N TYR A 25 13.43 16.51 3.74
CA TYR A 25 13.86 15.51 2.76
C TYR A 25 14.74 16.15 1.67
N ALA A 26 16.05 16.02 1.81
CA ALA A 26 17.04 16.67 0.92
C ALA A 26 16.79 16.37 -0.59
N TRP A 27 16.31 15.18 -0.94
CA TRP A 27 16.03 14.81 -2.33
C TRP A 27 14.83 15.60 -2.92
N MET A 28 13.95 16.15 -2.08
CA MET A 28 12.82 16.97 -2.53
C MET A 28 13.22 18.38 -2.93
N ASN A 29 14.43 18.81 -2.55
CA ASN A 29 14.92 20.14 -2.92
C ASN A 29 15.21 20.29 -4.43
N SER A 30 15.39 19.19 -5.14
CA SER A 30 15.66 19.19 -6.59
C SER A 30 14.39 19.28 -7.45
N VAL A 31 13.19 19.23 -6.85
CA VAL A 31 11.91 19.28 -7.56
C VAL A 31 11.16 20.57 -7.23
N THR A 32 10.33 21.04 -8.16
CA THR A 32 9.45 22.19 -7.93
C THR A 32 8.34 21.86 -6.93
N ASP A 33 7.73 22.87 -6.31
CA ASP A 33 6.61 22.68 -5.39
C ASP A 33 5.42 22.01 -6.09
N SER A 34 5.14 22.37 -7.34
CA SER A 34 4.08 21.76 -8.14
C SER A 34 4.35 20.28 -8.40
N GLN A 35 5.58 19.91 -8.78
CA GLN A 35 5.95 18.50 -8.98
C GLN A 35 5.85 17.70 -7.70
N LEU A 36 6.29 18.28 -6.57
CA LEU A 36 6.21 17.63 -5.28
C LEU A 36 4.75 17.45 -4.83
N TYR A 37 3.90 18.47 -5.08
CA TYR A 37 2.48 18.36 -4.79
C TYR A 37 1.79 17.28 -5.64
N GLU A 38 2.03 17.24 -6.95
CA GLU A 38 1.46 16.19 -7.81
C GLU A 38 1.88 14.78 -7.38
N TRP A 39 3.12 14.64 -6.89
CA TRP A 39 3.57 13.36 -6.30
C TRP A 39 2.85 13.03 -4.98
N ALA A 40 2.63 14.04 -4.13
CA ALA A 40 2.03 13.85 -2.80
C ALA A 40 0.50 13.76 -2.84
N LYS A 41 -0.15 14.41 -3.82
CA LYS A 41 -1.60 14.53 -3.97
C LYS A 41 -2.36 13.22 -3.78
N PRO A 42 -1.94 12.06 -4.32
CA PRO A 42 -2.68 10.82 -4.15
C PRO A 42 -2.92 10.44 -2.70
N PHE A 43 -2.03 10.78 -1.78
CA PHE A 43 -2.20 10.49 -0.35
C PHE A 43 -2.58 11.72 0.50
N LEU A 44 -2.47 12.94 -0.04
CA LEU A 44 -2.95 14.16 0.63
C LEU A 44 -4.46 14.36 0.47
N THR A 45 -5.05 13.84 -0.62
CA THR A 45 -6.44 14.15 -1.00
C THR A 45 -7.21 12.90 -1.48
N TYR A 46 -6.77 11.69 -1.09
CA TYR A 46 -7.44 10.45 -1.49
C TYR A 46 -8.91 10.42 -1.04
N SER A 47 -9.72 9.69 -1.79
CA SER A 47 -11.11 9.43 -1.46
C SER A 47 -11.47 8.00 -1.87
N TRP A 48 -12.01 7.22 -0.93
CA TRP A 48 -12.49 5.88 -1.19
C TRP A 48 -14.01 5.89 -1.36
N LYS A 49 -14.51 5.24 -2.41
CA LYS A 49 -15.93 5.10 -2.64
C LYS A 49 -16.56 4.05 -1.71
N HIS A 50 -15.85 2.95 -1.47
CA HIS A 50 -16.35 1.78 -0.73
C HIS A 50 -15.68 1.57 0.62
N ALA A 51 -14.36 1.76 0.69
CA ALA A 51 -13.62 1.62 1.94
C ALA A 51 -13.54 2.91 2.75
N ASN A 52 -14.46 3.87 2.46
CA ASN A 52 -14.50 5.13 3.18
C ASN A 52 -14.73 4.88 4.68
N VAL A 53 -13.96 5.54 5.50
CA VAL A 53 -14.15 5.58 6.94
C VAL A 53 -15.18 6.68 7.19
N GLU A 54 -16.11 6.44 8.11
CA GLU A 54 -17.14 7.42 8.46
C GLU A 54 -16.54 8.82 8.67
N GLU A 55 -17.29 9.87 8.30
CA GLU A 55 -16.87 11.28 8.31
C GLU A 55 -16.30 11.80 9.64
N ASN A 56 -16.34 10.99 10.68
CA ASN A 56 -15.94 11.31 12.05
C ASN A 56 -14.46 11.01 12.39
N ILE A 57 -13.57 10.73 11.41
CA ILE A 57 -12.13 10.64 11.70
C ILE A 57 -11.53 12.04 11.55
N PRO A 58 -11.12 12.65 12.66
CA PRO A 58 -10.72 14.08 12.65
C PRO A 58 -9.43 14.37 11.89
N CYS A 59 -8.68 13.37 11.45
CA CYS A 59 -7.39 13.53 10.77
C CYS A 59 -7.30 12.72 9.46
N LEU A 60 -8.36 12.74 8.66
CA LEU A 60 -8.54 11.84 7.50
C LEU A 60 -7.34 11.75 6.56
N HIS A 61 -6.66 12.85 6.26
CA HIS A 61 -5.48 12.85 5.38
C HIS A 61 -4.16 13.10 6.12
N GLY A 62 -4.23 13.37 7.41
CA GLY A 62 -3.07 13.66 8.23
C GLY A 62 -3.29 14.79 9.22
N GLN A 63 -2.23 15.11 9.92
CA GLN A 63 -2.16 16.20 10.89
C GLN A 63 -1.00 17.12 10.57
N VAL A 64 -1.20 18.42 10.80
CA VAL A 64 -0.15 19.44 10.78
C VAL A 64 0.20 19.87 12.20
N ILE A 65 1.44 20.20 12.40
CA ILE A 65 1.96 20.81 13.63
C ILE A 65 2.32 22.23 13.26
N LEU A 66 1.67 23.19 13.92
CA LEU A 66 1.83 24.62 13.69
C LEU A 66 2.60 25.24 14.87
N ASN A 67 3.52 26.17 14.59
CA ASN A 67 4.20 26.98 15.60
C ASN A 67 3.35 28.17 16.04
N ASP A 68 3.90 29.06 16.85
CA ASP A 68 3.23 30.27 17.33
C ASP A 68 2.87 31.26 16.21
N ASP A 69 3.52 31.18 15.05
CA ASP A 69 3.28 32.03 13.87
C ASP A 69 2.35 31.37 12.84
N ASP A 70 1.69 30.25 13.20
CA ASP A 70 0.88 29.40 12.33
C ASP A 70 1.63 28.77 11.15
N ASP A 71 2.98 28.73 11.19
CA ASP A 71 3.77 28.02 10.19
C ASP A 71 3.73 26.51 10.40
N VAL A 72 3.67 25.75 9.31
CA VAL A 72 3.74 24.30 9.34
C VAL A 72 5.17 23.85 9.64
N VAL A 73 5.40 23.36 10.84
CA VAL A 73 6.68 22.81 11.33
C VAL A 73 6.66 21.28 11.42
N GLY A 74 5.53 20.65 11.14
CA GLY A 74 5.42 19.21 11.03
C GLY A 74 4.18 18.77 10.26
N TYR A 75 4.30 17.62 9.59
CA TYR A 75 3.22 16.93 8.92
C TYR A 75 3.32 15.43 9.14
N LEU A 76 2.21 14.81 9.48
CA LEU A 76 2.06 13.37 9.62
C LEU A 76 0.90 12.94 8.72
N GLY A 77 1.24 12.30 7.60
CA GLY A 77 0.27 11.79 6.65
C GLY A 77 -0.29 10.43 7.06
N TYR A 78 -1.57 10.23 6.81
CA TYR A 78 -2.27 8.97 7.09
C TYR A 78 -3.20 8.61 5.95
N ILE A 79 -3.33 7.30 5.69
CA ILE A 79 -4.36 6.75 4.82
C ILE A 79 -5.27 5.89 5.67
N TYR A 80 -6.53 6.26 5.76
CA TYR A 80 -7.56 5.52 6.48
C TYR A 80 -8.44 4.76 5.52
N SER A 81 -8.84 3.56 5.92
CA SER A 81 -9.80 2.73 5.18
C SER A 81 -10.54 1.79 6.12
N LYS A 82 -11.56 1.13 5.60
CA LYS A 82 -12.23 0.00 6.27
C LYS A 82 -11.69 -1.32 5.74
N LYS A 83 -11.45 -2.26 6.63
CA LYS A 83 -11.17 -3.65 6.30
C LYS A 83 -12.27 -4.54 6.87
N VAL A 84 -12.81 -5.44 6.05
CA VAL A 84 -13.80 -6.41 6.52
C VAL A 84 -13.09 -7.72 6.83
N ILE A 85 -13.11 -8.13 8.10
CA ILE A 85 -12.51 -9.37 8.59
C ILE A 85 -13.58 -10.16 9.34
N ASN A 86 -13.87 -11.37 8.91
CA ASN A 86 -14.91 -12.22 9.47
C ASN A 86 -16.29 -11.50 9.61
N GLY A 87 -16.66 -10.72 8.60
CA GLY A 87 -17.92 -9.97 8.55
C GLY A 87 -17.94 -8.69 9.40
N LYS A 88 -16.87 -8.38 10.13
CA LYS A 88 -16.75 -7.13 10.91
C LYS A 88 -15.97 -6.09 10.14
N SER A 89 -16.51 -4.87 10.12
CA SER A 89 -15.81 -3.69 9.60
C SER A 89 -14.86 -3.16 10.66
N LEU A 90 -13.58 -3.07 10.32
CA LEU A 90 -12.50 -2.59 11.18
C LEU A 90 -11.88 -1.35 10.57
N ARG A 91 -11.54 -0.36 11.40
CA ARG A 91 -10.83 0.85 10.97
C ARG A 91 -9.35 0.54 10.80
N TYR A 92 -8.84 0.76 9.60
CA TYR A 92 -7.47 0.51 9.23
C TYR A 92 -6.76 1.79 8.85
N MET A 93 -5.51 1.95 9.30
CA MET A 93 -4.67 3.10 9.01
C MET A 93 -3.30 2.67 8.52
N THR A 94 -2.79 3.35 7.50
CA THR A 94 -1.38 3.30 7.13
C THR A 94 -0.76 4.68 7.24
N PRO A 95 0.29 4.86 8.07
CA PRO A 95 1.10 6.07 8.03
C PRO A 95 1.75 6.22 6.66
N THR A 96 1.91 7.46 6.22
CA THR A 96 2.55 7.79 4.96
C THR A 96 3.79 8.65 5.19
N THR A 97 3.90 9.75 4.48
CA THR A 97 5.01 10.68 4.59
C THR A 97 4.94 11.48 5.89
N TRP A 98 5.97 11.39 6.72
CA TRP A 98 6.13 12.19 7.92
C TRP A 98 7.31 13.14 7.78
N ALA A 99 7.08 14.40 8.06
CA ALA A 99 8.11 15.44 8.11
C ALA A 99 7.91 16.26 9.37
N ILE A 100 8.97 16.53 10.11
CA ILE A 100 8.91 17.36 11.30
C ILE A 100 10.25 18.03 11.56
N ASP A 101 10.22 19.33 11.76
CA ASP A 101 11.39 20.13 12.06
C ASP A 101 11.97 19.74 13.43
N GLU A 102 13.29 19.77 13.57
CA GLU A 102 14.01 19.15 14.68
C GLU A 102 13.51 19.58 16.07
N GLY A 103 13.28 20.85 16.27
CA GLY A 103 12.80 21.41 17.54
C GLY A 103 11.38 20.98 17.95
N TYR A 104 10.63 20.36 17.04
CA TYR A 104 9.22 20.00 17.27
C TYR A 104 8.96 18.49 17.36
N ARG A 105 10.00 17.67 17.30
CA ARG A 105 9.87 16.18 17.28
C ARG A 105 9.08 15.58 18.46
N VAL A 106 9.09 16.23 19.61
CA VAL A 106 8.31 15.79 20.77
C VAL A 106 6.80 15.74 20.51
N TYR A 107 6.29 16.61 19.65
CA TYR A 107 4.87 16.68 19.32
C TYR A 107 4.40 15.56 18.39
N LEU A 108 5.31 14.90 17.68
CA LEU A 108 5.04 13.73 16.85
C LEU A 108 4.32 12.61 17.65
N PHE A 109 4.79 12.34 18.87
CA PHE A 109 4.17 11.32 19.72
C PHE A 109 2.71 11.65 20.06
N LYS A 110 2.44 12.91 20.37
CA LYS A 110 1.09 13.38 20.69
C LYS A 110 0.18 13.27 19.48
N ALA A 111 0.63 13.74 18.33
CA ALA A 111 -0.13 13.69 17.07
C ALA A 111 -0.44 12.23 16.67
N PHE A 112 0.57 11.37 16.65
CA PHE A 112 0.38 9.97 16.28
C PHE A 112 -0.51 9.20 17.27
N LYS A 113 -0.40 9.49 18.58
CA LYS A 113 -1.30 8.90 19.59
C LYS A 113 -2.76 9.28 19.34
N LEU A 114 -3.02 10.53 18.93
CA LEU A 114 -4.36 10.98 18.57
C LEU A 114 -4.88 10.25 17.33
N ALA A 115 -4.05 10.09 16.30
CA ALA A 115 -4.41 9.38 15.08
C ALA A 115 -4.75 7.90 15.33
N LEU A 116 -4.03 7.25 16.24
CA LEU A 116 -4.26 5.83 16.57
C LEU A 116 -5.45 5.58 17.51
N ARG A 117 -6.04 6.61 18.13
CA ARG A 117 -7.02 6.42 19.21
C ARG A 117 -8.19 5.52 18.80
N ASP A 118 -8.77 5.79 17.66
CA ASP A 118 -9.99 5.15 17.17
C ASP A 118 -9.72 4.11 16.04
N ILE A 119 -8.49 3.61 15.96
CA ILE A 119 -8.03 2.67 14.93
C ILE A 119 -7.92 1.26 15.52
N ASP A 120 -8.46 0.28 14.80
CA ASP A 120 -8.39 -1.13 15.17
C ASP A 120 -7.11 -1.78 14.68
N LEU A 121 -6.70 -1.44 13.47
CA LEU A 121 -5.57 -2.00 12.75
C LEU A 121 -4.70 -0.89 12.15
N ALA A 122 -3.39 -1.02 12.22
CA ALA A 122 -2.49 -0.15 11.50
C ALA A 122 -1.31 -0.94 10.91
N ALA A 123 -0.75 -0.48 9.79
CA ALA A 123 0.47 -1.05 9.23
C ALA A 123 1.35 0.04 8.61
N ASP A 124 2.65 -0.05 8.84
CA ASP A 124 3.66 0.79 8.21
C ASP A 124 4.56 -0.07 7.32
N PHE A 125 4.65 0.31 6.06
CA PHE A 125 5.40 -0.42 5.02
C PHE A 125 6.74 0.22 4.68
N THR A 126 6.99 1.43 5.15
CA THR A 126 8.11 2.28 4.72
C THR A 126 8.83 2.96 5.88
N ALA A 127 8.55 2.52 7.12
CA ALA A 127 9.18 3.10 8.31
C ALA A 127 10.71 3.14 8.18
N ARG A 128 11.30 4.30 8.47
CA ARG A 128 12.75 4.43 8.66
C ARG A 128 13.12 3.86 10.03
N GLU A 129 14.36 3.47 10.20
CA GLU A 129 14.86 2.82 11.43
C GLU A 129 14.49 3.59 12.71
N SER A 130 14.65 4.90 12.73
CA SER A 130 14.27 5.74 13.88
C SER A 130 12.77 5.76 14.16
N VAL A 131 11.94 5.73 13.12
CA VAL A 131 10.47 5.64 13.23
C VAL A 131 10.07 4.24 13.66
N GLU A 132 10.70 3.21 13.12
CA GLU A 132 10.51 1.81 13.45
C GLU A 132 10.69 1.55 14.95
N GLU A 133 11.78 2.03 15.54
CA GLU A 133 12.02 1.92 16.98
C GLU A 133 10.90 2.56 17.82
N MET A 134 10.45 3.74 17.42
CA MET A 134 9.35 4.44 18.08
C MET A 134 8.05 3.64 17.98
N LEU A 135 7.70 3.16 16.79
CA LEU A 135 6.49 2.38 16.57
C LEU A 135 6.47 1.11 17.45
N ILE A 136 7.59 0.42 17.55
CA ILE A 136 7.71 -0.80 18.36
C ILE A 136 7.70 -0.47 19.86
N LYS A 137 8.57 0.41 20.32
CA LYS A 137 8.79 0.65 21.76
C LYS A 137 7.61 1.39 22.40
N VAL A 138 7.08 2.40 21.72
CA VAL A 138 6.03 3.29 22.27
C VAL A 138 4.63 2.83 21.87
N PHE A 139 4.41 2.56 20.58
CA PHE A 139 3.08 2.27 20.04
C PHE A 139 2.76 0.78 19.90
N LYS A 140 3.71 -0.10 20.34
CA LYS A 140 3.51 -1.56 20.40
C LYS A 140 3.25 -2.23 19.05
N PHE A 141 3.73 -1.62 17.97
CA PHE A 141 3.79 -2.29 16.69
C PHE A 141 4.68 -3.53 16.78
N ARG A 142 4.40 -4.51 15.95
CA ARG A 142 5.16 -5.76 15.85
C ARG A 142 5.62 -5.96 14.41
N TYR A 143 6.72 -6.67 14.25
CA TYR A 143 7.13 -7.10 12.92
C TYR A 143 6.18 -8.17 12.38
N SER A 144 5.77 -7.99 11.15
CA SER A 144 5.25 -9.06 10.32
C SER A 144 6.38 -9.47 9.38
N ASN A 145 6.97 -10.63 9.64
CA ASN A 145 7.98 -11.20 8.75
C ASN A 145 7.27 -11.67 7.48
N LYS A 146 7.27 -10.83 6.46
CA LYS A 146 6.75 -11.18 5.16
C LYS A 146 7.87 -11.49 4.20
N LEU A 147 7.72 -12.62 3.51
CA LEU A 147 8.58 -12.98 2.40
C LEU A 147 7.93 -12.50 1.10
N LEU A 148 8.63 -11.67 0.35
CA LEU A 148 8.29 -11.38 -1.04
C LEU A 148 8.99 -12.41 -1.94
N CYS A 149 8.19 -13.07 -2.74
CA CYS A 149 8.67 -13.96 -3.79
C CYS A 149 8.83 -13.15 -5.08
N LYS A 150 10.02 -13.19 -5.66
CA LYS A 150 10.34 -12.59 -6.96
C LYS A 150 10.54 -13.70 -7.96
N PHE A 151 9.84 -13.62 -9.08
CA PHE A 151 9.84 -14.63 -10.13
C PHE A 151 10.48 -14.08 -11.40
N PHE A 152 11.36 -14.88 -12.00
CA PHE A 152 11.94 -14.58 -13.29
C PHE A 152 11.21 -15.38 -14.38
N PRO A 153 11.06 -14.83 -15.59
CA PRO A 153 10.38 -15.51 -16.67
C PRO A 153 11.04 -16.85 -17.00
N VAL A 154 10.24 -17.89 -17.09
CA VAL A 154 10.68 -19.24 -17.50
C VAL A 154 9.66 -19.76 -18.49
N PRO A 155 10.07 -20.37 -19.61
CA PRO A 155 9.13 -20.99 -20.55
C PRO A 155 8.22 -21.98 -19.84
N TYR A 156 6.92 -21.86 -20.06
CA TYR A 156 5.91 -22.79 -19.57
C TYR A 156 5.53 -23.76 -20.68
N ILE A 157 5.89 -25.04 -20.52
CA ILE A 157 5.79 -26.05 -21.59
C ILE A 157 4.62 -27.03 -21.31
N HIS A 158 3.79 -26.78 -20.31
CA HIS A 158 2.71 -27.67 -19.92
C HIS A 158 1.37 -27.29 -20.56
N LYS A 159 0.43 -28.24 -20.53
CA LYS A 159 -0.94 -28.03 -20.97
C LYS A 159 -1.59 -26.89 -20.18
N THR A 160 -2.25 -25.99 -20.87
CA THR A 160 -2.98 -24.88 -20.27
C THR A 160 -4.20 -25.37 -19.51
N ASN A 161 -4.28 -25.04 -18.22
CA ASN A 161 -5.41 -25.37 -17.34
C ASN A 161 -6.24 -24.15 -16.93
N ILE A 162 -5.78 -22.94 -17.27
CA ILE A 162 -6.43 -21.68 -16.91
C ILE A 162 -6.49 -20.73 -18.11
N ILE A 163 -7.47 -19.83 -18.07
CA ILE A 163 -7.57 -18.67 -18.98
C ILE A 163 -7.42 -17.43 -18.12
N LEU A 164 -6.61 -16.45 -18.59
CA LEU A 164 -6.48 -15.12 -18.01
C LEU A 164 -7.16 -14.11 -18.92
N ASP A 165 -8.12 -13.36 -18.38
CA ASP A 165 -8.80 -12.28 -19.06
C ASP A 165 -8.56 -10.96 -18.29
N LYS A 166 -8.04 -9.92 -18.96
CA LYS A 166 -8.01 -8.59 -18.35
C LYS A 166 -9.42 -8.08 -18.13
N VAL A 167 -9.64 -7.53 -16.94
CA VAL A 167 -10.87 -6.83 -16.61
C VAL A 167 -10.71 -5.38 -17.01
N ASN A 168 -11.58 -4.89 -17.87
CA ASN A 168 -11.54 -3.51 -18.35
C ASN A 168 -12.51 -2.60 -17.61
N ILE A 169 -13.60 -3.15 -17.10
CA ILE A 169 -14.62 -2.43 -16.35
C ILE A 169 -15.02 -3.19 -15.09
N SER A 170 -15.31 -2.49 -14.02
CA SER A 170 -15.60 -3.08 -12.71
C SER A 170 -16.82 -4.01 -12.70
N SER A 171 -17.77 -3.80 -13.59
CA SER A 171 -18.97 -4.66 -13.71
C SER A 171 -18.67 -6.10 -14.14
N GLU A 172 -17.50 -6.37 -14.73
CA GLU A 172 -17.04 -7.72 -15.08
C GLU A 172 -16.59 -8.52 -13.83
N ILE A 173 -16.35 -7.83 -12.71
CA ILE A 173 -15.96 -8.45 -11.45
C ILE A 173 -17.21 -8.88 -10.70
N THR A 174 -17.43 -10.19 -10.59
CA THR A 174 -18.60 -10.75 -9.93
C THR A 174 -18.48 -10.81 -8.40
N GLU A 175 -17.27 -10.75 -7.86
CA GLU A 175 -17.00 -10.73 -6.41
C GLU A 175 -17.10 -9.30 -5.86
N PRO A 176 -18.10 -8.97 -5.01
CA PRO A 176 -18.34 -7.58 -4.58
C PRO A 176 -17.15 -6.96 -3.87
N LEU A 177 -16.44 -7.71 -3.02
CA LEU A 177 -15.29 -7.19 -2.28
C LEU A 177 -14.17 -6.79 -3.25
N ILE A 178 -13.83 -7.64 -4.22
CA ILE A 178 -12.79 -7.34 -5.22
C ILE A 178 -13.21 -6.19 -6.13
N ARG A 179 -14.49 -6.13 -6.51
CA ARG A 179 -15.03 -5.01 -7.29
C ARG A 179 -14.85 -3.69 -6.55
N ASN A 180 -15.23 -3.63 -5.29
CA ASN A 180 -15.11 -2.45 -4.46
C ASN A 180 -13.63 -2.02 -4.29
N GLU A 181 -12.74 -2.98 -4.01
CA GLU A 181 -11.31 -2.72 -3.91
C GLU A 181 -10.72 -2.22 -5.26
N TYR A 182 -11.18 -2.77 -6.38
CA TYR A 182 -10.77 -2.32 -7.72
C TYR A 182 -11.27 -0.91 -8.02
N GLU A 183 -12.54 -0.61 -7.72
CA GLU A 183 -13.13 0.72 -7.93
C GLU A 183 -12.46 1.80 -7.08
N ASP A 184 -12.15 1.51 -5.82
CA ASP A 184 -11.44 2.43 -4.94
C ASP A 184 -10.03 2.77 -5.44
N HIS A 185 -9.39 1.86 -6.19
CA HIS A 185 -8.01 2.03 -6.66
C HIS A 185 -7.91 2.32 -8.17
N ASN A 186 -9.01 2.57 -8.85
CA ASN A 186 -9.04 2.77 -10.30
C ASN A 186 -8.14 3.92 -10.78
N GLU A 187 -8.02 4.98 -9.97
CA GLU A 187 -7.16 6.15 -10.28
C GLU A 187 -5.66 5.87 -10.10
N TYR A 188 -5.28 4.73 -9.48
CA TYR A 188 -3.89 4.40 -9.15
C TYR A 188 -3.27 3.36 -10.07
N ASN A 189 -3.81 3.17 -11.27
CA ASN A 189 -3.34 2.19 -12.28
C ASN A 189 -3.29 0.74 -11.75
N ILE A 190 -4.17 0.38 -10.83
CA ILE A 190 -4.35 -0.99 -10.39
C ILE A 190 -5.10 -1.75 -11.48
N GLN A 191 -4.52 -2.86 -11.90
CA GLN A 191 -5.07 -3.76 -12.92
C GLN A 191 -5.78 -4.92 -12.25
N CYS A 192 -6.74 -5.49 -12.93
CA CYS A 192 -7.43 -6.72 -12.52
C CYS A 192 -7.40 -7.75 -13.63
N VAL A 193 -7.13 -9.00 -13.27
CA VAL A 193 -7.34 -10.14 -14.16
C VAL A 193 -8.32 -11.12 -13.53
N LYS A 194 -9.23 -11.61 -14.35
CA LYS A 194 -10.08 -12.74 -14.05
C LYS A 194 -9.38 -14.02 -14.50
N ILE A 195 -9.29 -15.00 -13.64
CA ILE A 195 -8.71 -16.29 -13.90
C ILE A 195 -9.82 -17.33 -13.90
N SER A 196 -9.96 -18.04 -15.01
CA SER A 196 -10.96 -19.11 -15.20
C SER A 196 -10.24 -20.46 -15.25
N CYS A 197 -10.53 -21.35 -14.30
CA CYS A 197 -9.98 -22.70 -14.25
C CYS A 197 -10.77 -23.63 -15.17
N LEU A 198 -10.11 -24.26 -16.15
CA LEU A 198 -10.76 -25.12 -17.16
C LEU A 198 -11.29 -26.43 -16.57
N ASN A 199 -10.61 -26.96 -15.56
CA ASN A 199 -10.93 -28.28 -15.00
C ASN A 199 -12.16 -28.28 -14.07
N ASN A 200 -12.45 -27.18 -13.38
CA ASN A 200 -13.50 -27.11 -12.35
C ASN A 200 -14.46 -25.93 -12.53
N GLN A 201 -14.33 -25.18 -13.63
CA GLN A 201 -15.14 -24.00 -13.98
C GLN A 201 -15.13 -22.88 -12.91
N LYS A 202 -14.24 -22.95 -11.93
CA LYS A 202 -14.09 -21.92 -10.92
C LYS A 202 -13.43 -20.67 -11.52
N LYS A 203 -13.80 -19.52 -10.97
CA LYS A 203 -13.24 -18.22 -11.35
C LYS A 203 -12.77 -17.51 -10.09
N PHE A 204 -11.69 -16.75 -10.21
CA PHE A 204 -11.18 -15.88 -9.17
C PHE A 204 -10.43 -14.70 -9.78
N TYR A 205 -10.02 -13.72 -8.96
CA TYR A 205 -9.46 -12.46 -9.41
C TYR A 205 -8.10 -12.19 -8.78
N VAL A 206 -7.25 -11.51 -9.52
CA VAL A 206 -5.96 -11.01 -9.05
C VAL A 206 -5.87 -9.52 -9.35
N LEU A 207 -5.68 -8.71 -8.30
CA LEU A 207 -5.36 -7.30 -8.42
C LEU A 207 -3.84 -7.13 -8.40
N TYR A 208 -3.31 -6.39 -9.35
CA TYR A 208 -1.88 -6.13 -9.48
C TYR A 208 -1.62 -4.73 -10.01
N ARG A 209 -0.38 -4.27 -9.89
CA ARG A 209 0.08 -3.04 -10.52
C ARG A 209 1.38 -3.28 -11.28
N LEU A 210 1.65 -2.40 -12.24
CA LEU A 210 2.93 -2.33 -12.93
C LEU A 210 3.78 -1.24 -12.27
N ILE A 211 5.00 -1.60 -11.86
CA ILE A 211 5.98 -0.70 -11.28
C ILE A 211 7.25 -0.70 -12.11
N LYS A 212 7.79 0.50 -12.39
CA LYS A 212 9.10 0.64 -13.02
C LYS A 212 10.15 0.78 -11.94
N ARG A 213 11.11 -0.15 -11.88
CA ARG A 213 12.22 -0.08 -10.93
C ARG A 213 13.49 0.36 -11.64
N LYS A 214 14.15 1.39 -11.12
CA LYS A 214 15.52 1.73 -11.52
C LYS A 214 16.44 0.62 -10.99
N THR A 215 16.90 -0.27 -11.87
CA THR A 215 18.03 -1.14 -11.58
C THR A 215 19.31 -0.40 -11.94
N LYS A 216 20.33 -0.49 -11.10
CA LYS A 216 21.65 0.10 -11.38
C LYS A 216 22.11 -0.33 -12.80
N ASN A 217 22.17 0.63 -13.72
CA ASN A 217 22.82 0.56 -15.03
C ASN A 217 22.25 -0.36 -16.14
N ILE A 218 21.06 -0.94 -16.04
CA ILE A 218 20.50 -1.79 -17.10
C ILE A 218 19.01 -1.50 -17.29
N VAL A 219 18.52 -1.73 -18.49
CA VAL A 219 17.12 -1.57 -18.95
C VAL A 219 16.09 -1.70 -17.82
N LYS A 220 15.28 -0.66 -17.65
CA LYS A 220 14.18 -0.63 -16.66
C LYS A 220 13.12 -1.64 -17.06
N LEU A 221 13.25 -2.88 -16.64
CA LEU A 221 12.18 -3.85 -16.81
C LEU A 221 11.01 -3.50 -15.88
N PRO A 222 9.79 -3.50 -16.39
CA PRO A 222 8.61 -3.37 -15.55
C PRO A 222 8.48 -4.58 -14.62
N TRP A 223 7.88 -4.34 -13.45
CA TRP A 223 7.56 -5.37 -12.48
C TRP A 223 6.07 -5.42 -12.25
N ILE A 224 5.50 -6.61 -12.28
CA ILE A 224 4.18 -6.88 -11.77
C ILE A 224 4.29 -7.06 -10.26
N GLU A 225 3.53 -6.30 -9.50
CA GLU A 225 3.36 -6.52 -8.07
C GLU A 225 1.93 -6.95 -7.80
N ILE A 226 1.75 -8.21 -7.40
CA ILE A 226 0.42 -8.71 -7.00
C ILE A 226 0.07 -8.11 -5.65
N LEU A 227 -1.06 -7.44 -5.57
CA LEU A 227 -1.57 -6.75 -4.39
C LEU A 227 -2.60 -7.59 -3.64
N LYS A 228 -3.48 -8.26 -4.39
CA LYS A 228 -4.58 -9.05 -3.84
C LYS A 228 -4.87 -10.27 -4.70
N VAL A 229 -5.29 -11.34 -4.06
CA VAL A 229 -5.79 -12.55 -4.69
C VAL A 229 -7.10 -12.92 -4.00
N SER A 230 -8.17 -13.14 -4.75
CA SER A 230 -9.48 -13.43 -4.17
C SER A 230 -9.60 -14.87 -3.64
N ASP A 231 -8.90 -15.81 -4.26
CA ASP A 231 -8.82 -17.20 -3.81
C ASP A 231 -7.36 -17.68 -3.76
N VAL A 232 -6.78 -17.67 -2.56
CA VAL A 232 -5.39 -18.06 -2.31
C VAL A 232 -5.13 -19.53 -2.61
N ALA A 233 -6.12 -20.40 -2.41
CA ALA A 233 -5.99 -21.83 -2.64
C ALA A 233 -5.87 -22.13 -4.14
N LEU A 234 -6.77 -21.55 -4.94
CA LEU A 234 -6.73 -21.67 -6.40
C LEU A 234 -5.49 -20.98 -6.98
N PHE A 235 -5.13 -19.79 -6.49
CA PHE A 235 -3.91 -19.13 -6.91
C PHE A 235 -2.70 -20.02 -6.66
N SER A 236 -2.58 -20.61 -5.47
CA SER A 236 -1.45 -21.49 -5.11
C SER A 236 -1.41 -22.76 -5.96
N GLU A 237 -2.59 -23.30 -6.35
CA GLU A 237 -2.69 -24.49 -7.20
C GLU A 237 -2.16 -24.23 -8.62
N TYR A 238 -2.52 -23.09 -9.20
CA TYR A 238 -2.16 -22.72 -10.57
C TYR A 238 -1.04 -21.67 -10.66
N ALA A 239 -0.34 -21.41 -9.56
CA ALA A 239 0.59 -20.28 -9.42
C ALA A 239 1.62 -20.18 -10.54
N HIS A 240 2.24 -21.31 -10.93
CA HIS A 240 3.27 -21.31 -11.97
C HIS A 240 2.71 -20.84 -13.32
N GLU A 241 1.54 -21.35 -13.71
CA GLU A 241 0.88 -20.96 -14.95
C GLU A 241 0.40 -19.50 -14.92
N ILE A 242 -0.16 -19.06 -13.78
CA ILE A 242 -0.59 -17.67 -13.57
C ILE A 242 0.58 -16.71 -13.70
N ILE A 243 1.67 -17.00 -12.99
CA ILE A 243 2.88 -16.18 -13.00
C ILE A 243 3.43 -16.05 -14.42
N TRP A 244 3.57 -17.16 -15.11
CA TRP A 244 4.08 -17.17 -16.48
C TRP A 244 3.17 -16.35 -17.43
N LYS A 245 1.85 -16.58 -17.39
CA LYS A 245 0.90 -15.85 -18.25
C LYS A 245 0.88 -14.37 -17.97
N LEU A 246 0.90 -13.95 -16.69
CA LEU A 246 0.98 -12.55 -16.31
C LEU A 246 2.28 -11.91 -16.81
N GLN A 247 3.42 -12.58 -16.61
CA GLN A 247 4.72 -12.09 -17.08
C GLN A 247 4.77 -11.95 -18.61
N PHE A 248 4.19 -12.89 -19.33
CA PHE A 248 4.11 -12.85 -20.79
C PHE A 248 3.17 -11.74 -21.28
N MET A 249 2.01 -11.60 -20.64
CA MET A 249 0.99 -10.59 -20.99
C MET A 249 1.51 -9.15 -20.78
N GLU A 250 2.25 -8.91 -19.70
CA GLU A 250 2.76 -7.58 -19.33
C GLU A 250 4.23 -7.35 -19.72
N VAL A 251 4.91 -8.36 -20.27
CA VAL A 251 6.36 -8.32 -20.58
C VAL A 251 7.17 -7.82 -19.37
N ALA A 252 6.94 -8.42 -18.19
CA ALA A 252 7.43 -7.93 -16.92
C ALA A 252 7.94 -9.04 -16.01
N LEU A 253 8.82 -8.68 -15.06
CA LEU A 253 9.13 -9.54 -13.92
C LEU A 253 7.95 -9.51 -12.93
N LEU A 254 7.84 -10.52 -12.05
CA LEU A 254 6.73 -10.59 -11.11
C LEU A 254 7.24 -10.69 -9.66
N GLN A 255 6.57 -9.98 -8.75
CA GLN A 255 6.72 -10.17 -7.32
C GLN A 255 5.36 -10.28 -6.63
N CYS A 256 5.29 -11.06 -5.58
CA CYS A 256 4.09 -11.18 -4.75
C CYS A 256 4.43 -11.63 -3.32
N ASP A 257 3.45 -11.51 -2.44
CA ASP A 257 3.56 -11.99 -1.06
C ASP A 257 3.61 -13.52 -1.03
N ARG A 258 4.51 -14.09 -0.22
CA ARG A 258 4.61 -15.55 0.00
C ARG A 258 3.31 -16.17 0.52
N ASN A 259 2.51 -15.39 1.23
CA ASN A 259 1.22 -15.82 1.77
C ASN A 259 0.16 -16.14 0.69
N PHE A 260 0.37 -15.70 -0.56
CA PHE A 260 -0.47 -16.13 -1.69
C PHE A 260 -0.22 -17.57 -2.15
N PHE A 261 0.82 -18.18 -1.63
CA PHE A 261 1.06 -19.60 -1.83
C PHE A 261 0.69 -20.33 -0.55
N SER A 262 -0.38 -21.00 -0.44
CA SER A 262 -0.69 -21.84 0.72
C SER A 262 0.60 -22.52 1.26
N LYS A 263 0.63 -23.22 2.37
CA LYS A 263 1.85 -23.84 2.95
C LYS A 263 2.63 -24.77 1.99
N LYS A 264 2.21 -24.87 0.72
CA LYS A 264 2.89 -25.68 -0.30
C LYS A 264 4.22 -25.06 -0.73
N GLU A 265 5.16 -25.90 -1.07
CA GLU A 265 6.43 -25.50 -1.68
C GLU A 265 6.18 -24.81 -3.03
N ILE A 266 6.90 -23.70 -3.27
CA ILE A 266 6.82 -22.99 -4.55
C ILE A 266 7.65 -23.77 -5.57
N LYS A 267 6.97 -24.46 -6.47
CA LYS A 267 7.58 -25.21 -7.57
C LYS A 267 7.90 -24.32 -8.78
N HIS A 268 8.60 -23.23 -8.59
CA HIS A 268 9.05 -22.38 -9.69
C HIS A 268 10.57 -22.44 -9.80
N PRO A 269 11.13 -22.78 -10.98
CA PRO A 269 12.58 -23.05 -11.12
C PRO A 269 13.46 -21.84 -10.87
N LEU A 270 12.95 -20.63 -11.15
CA LEU A 270 13.68 -19.37 -10.97
C LEU A 270 12.89 -18.39 -10.10
N TYR A 271 12.95 -18.56 -8.79
CA TYR A 271 12.41 -17.57 -7.87
C TYR A 271 13.42 -17.23 -6.77
N LYS A 272 13.28 -16.06 -6.20
CA LYS A 272 14.07 -15.56 -5.09
C LYS A 272 13.16 -15.01 -4.00
N ASN A 273 13.38 -15.44 -2.77
CA ASN A 273 12.75 -14.81 -1.62
C ASN A 273 13.54 -13.57 -1.18
N SER A 274 12.84 -12.53 -0.78
CA SER A 274 13.41 -11.39 -0.08
C SER A 274 12.55 -11.10 1.15
N GLU A 275 13.18 -11.00 2.29
CA GLU A 275 12.50 -10.55 3.50
C GLU A 275 12.15 -9.08 3.37
N VAL A 276 10.92 -8.74 3.73
CA VAL A 276 10.46 -7.36 3.85
C VAL A 276 9.91 -7.20 5.25
N LYS A 277 10.58 -6.37 6.01
CA LYS A 277 10.10 -5.96 7.32
C LYS A 277 8.87 -5.07 7.14
N ARG A 278 7.79 -5.41 7.79
CA ARG A 278 6.59 -4.60 7.88
C ARG A 278 6.20 -4.50 9.32
N LEU A 279 5.79 -3.33 9.73
CA LEU A 279 5.27 -3.11 11.06
C LEU A 279 3.76 -3.13 11.03
N PHE A 280 3.15 -3.73 12.03
CA PHE A 280 1.70 -3.71 12.18
C PHE A 280 1.29 -3.61 13.63
N LEU A 281 0.17 -2.94 13.85
CA LEU A 281 -0.56 -2.89 15.11
C LEU A 281 -1.92 -3.53 14.88
N ASN A 282 -2.26 -4.48 15.75
CA ASN A 282 -3.57 -5.11 15.77
C ASN A 282 -4.11 -5.04 17.19
N LYS A 283 -5.16 -4.26 17.40
CA LYS A 283 -5.85 -4.11 18.68
C LYS A 283 -7.03 -5.08 18.82
N THR A 284 -7.26 -5.91 17.80
CA THR A 284 -8.37 -6.87 17.77
C THR A 284 -7.88 -8.28 18.04
N MET A 285 -8.81 -9.21 18.25
CA MET A 285 -8.52 -10.64 18.35
C MET A 285 -8.48 -11.36 17.00
N TYR A 286 -8.73 -10.65 15.88
CA TYR A 286 -8.77 -11.25 14.56
C TYR A 286 -7.36 -11.38 13.98
N GLU A 287 -7.08 -12.50 13.34
CA GLU A 287 -5.88 -12.61 12.54
C GLU A 287 -5.96 -11.64 11.36
N PHE A 288 -4.95 -10.80 11.22
CA PHE A 288 -4.84 -9.83 10.14
C PHE A 288 -3.42 -9.85 9.57
N ILE A 289 -3.35 -10.00 8.27
CA ILE A 289 -2.10 -9.89 7.52
C ILE A 289 -2.20 -8.62 6.68
N PRO A 290 -1.40 -7.58 6.97
CA PRO A 290 -1.43 -6.35 6.19
C PRO A 290 -1.15 -6.62 4.72
N ASP A 291 -2.00 -6.13 3.83
CA ASP A 291 -1.78 -6.07 2.39
C ASP A 291 -1.39 -4.64 1.95
N PHE A 292 -0.98 -4.47 0.69
CA PHE A 292 -0.59 -3.15 0.18
C PHE A 292 -1.76 -2.27 -0.26
N LEU A 293 -2.95 -2.83 -0.39
CA LEU A 293 -4.13 -2.05 -0.71
C LEU A 293 -4.44 -1.05 0.42
N TYR A 294 -4.93 0.11 0.07
CA TYR A 294 -5.17 1.20 1.00
C TYR A 294 -3.91 1.65 1.75
N SER A 295 -2.80 1.73 1.04
CA SER A 295 -1.54 2.27 1.54
C SER A 295 -0.86 3.14 0.49
N GLU A 296 0.12 3.93 0.91
CA GLU A 296 0.96 4.69 -0.03
C GLU A 296 1.61 3.78 -1.09
N MET A 297 1.90 2.52 -0.73
CA MET A 297 2.50 1.55 -1.64
C MET A 297 1.60 1.23 -2.84
N ALA A 298 0.28 1.29 -2.70
CA ALA A 298 -0.66 1.12 -3.80
C ALA A 298 -0.82 2.39 -4.64
N MET A 299 -0.74 3.56 -4.00
CA MET A 299 -1.04 4.87 -4.60
C MET A 299 0.15 5.47 -5.35
N LEU A 300 1.38 5.24 -4.89
CA LEU A 300 2.57 5.80 -5.52
C LEU A 300 2.92 5.04 -6.81
N GLN A 301 2.81 5.72 -7.93
CA GLN A 301 3.06 5.14 -9.26
C GLN A 301 4.55 5.06 -9.60
N GLU A 302 5.34 6.06 -9.21
CA GLU A 302 6.80 6.11 -9.41
C GLU A 302 7.48 6.85 -8.25
N LYS A 303 8.75 6.50 -7.97
CA LYS A 303 9.60 7.38 -7.16
C LYS A 303 10.02 8.57 -8.03
N LEU A 304 9.86 9.76 -7.50
CA LEU A 304 10.41 11.00 -8.09
C LEU A 304 11.91 10.90 -8.33
#